data_89d3a88ff2f6dcc9e9b6a179c2a540f5
#
_entry.id   89d3a88ff2f6dcc9e9b6a179c2a540f5
#
_cell.length_a   1.000
_cell.length_b   1.000
_cell.length_c   1.000
_cell.angle_alpha   90.00
_cell.angle_beta   90.00
_cell.angle_gamma   90.00
#
_symmetry.space_group_name_H-M   'P 1'
#
loop_
_entity.id
_entity.type
_entity.pdbx_description
1 polymer ?
#
loop_
_entity_poly.entity_id
_entity_poly.type
_entity_poly.pdbx_seq_one_letter_code
_entity_poly.pdbx_strand_id
1 'polypeptide(L)'
;MFNKSLITYIIIIMFSFLGKTEAKYEKLFFELSIKNLDGKELNFSQFKGKTILLVNVASKCGFTSQYTGLQLLYETYRDKGFVVIGFPSNQFGGQEPGTNSEIKDFCETNFNIDFPITDKIAVKGSDANEVYKWAKNNFGSSAVPKWNFHKILINRDGKVEDTYGSFVKPMSKKIVKKIEEMLN
;
A
#
# COMPACT_ATOMS: atom_id res chain seq x y z
N MET A 1 -41.81 -31.43 -56.54
CA MET A 1 -40.74 -30.43 -56.57
C MET A 1 -40.65 -29.89 -55.17
N PHE A 2 -39.69 -30.35 -54.34
CA PHE A 2 -39.52 -29.94 -52.94
C PHE A 2 -38.49 -28.81 -52.85
N ASN A 3 -38.98 -27.67 -52.38
CA ASN A 3 -38.12 -26.48 -52.13
C ASN A 3 -37.44 -26.60 -50.76
N LYS A 4 -36.12 -26.78 -50.72
CA LYS A 4 -35.34 -26.86 -49.49
C LYS A 4 -34.99 -25.45 -49.04
N SER A 5 -35.71 -24.97 -48.04
CA SER A 5 -35.38 -23.73 -47.32
C SER A 5 -34.09 -23.91 -46.53
N LEU A 6 -33.11 -23.12 -46.88
CA LEU A 6 -31.78 -23.06 -46.20
C LEU A 6 -31.92 -22.23 -44.93
N ILE A 7 -31.98 -22.90 -43.79
CA ILE A 7 -31.97 -22.22 -42.48
C ILE A 7 -30.51 -21.91 -42.13
N THR A 8 -30.15 -20.67 -42.30
CA THR A 8 -28.84 -20.15 -41.88
C THR A 8 -28.87 -19.89 -40.36
N TYR A 9 -28.23 -20.74 -39.56
CA TYR A 9 -28.01 -20.49 -38.14
C TYR A 9 -26.91 -19.44 -37.97
N ILE A 10 -27.32 -18.22 -37.61
CA ILE A 10 -26.39 -17.18 -37.13
C ILE A 10 -26.07 -17.51 -35.68
N ILE A 11 -24.88 -18.10 -35.44
CA ILE A 11 -24.34 -18.26 -34.09
C ILE A 11 -23.80 -16.89 -33.65
N ILE A 12 -24.59 -16.19 -32.85
CA ILE A 12 -24.11 -14.98 -32.14
C ILE A 12 -23.21 -15.47 -31.01
N ILE A 13 -21.90 -15.42 -31.24
CA ILE A 13 -20.92 -15.60 -30.19
C ILE A 13 -20.94 -14.34 -29.31
N MET A 14 -21.72 -14.37 -28.22
CA MET A 14 -21.60 -13.38 -27.15
C MET A 14 -20.27 -13.61 -26.45
N PHE A 15 -19.24 -12.89 -26.86
CA PHE A 15 -18.03 -12.70 -26.05
C PHE A 15 -18.43 -11.88 -24.83
N SER A 16 -18.71 -12.58 -23.73
CA SER A 16 -18.81 -11.95 -22.41
C SER A 16 -17.42 -11.43 -22.05
N PHE A 17 -17.14 -10.19 -22.38
CA PHE A 17 -16.06 -9.45 -21.74
C PHE A 17 -16.41 -9.35 -20.24
N LEU A 18 -15.91 -10.29 -19.43
CA LEU A 18 -15.76 -10.07 -18.01
C LEU A 18 -14.65 -9.00 -17.82
N GLY A 19 -14.98 -7.77 -18.15
CA GLY A 19 -14.18 -6.63 -17.71
C GLY A 19 -14.18 -6.67 -16.19
N LYS A 20 -13.00 -6.84 -15.57
CA LYS A 20 -12.82 -6.44 -14.17
C LYS A 20 -13.39 -5.03 -14.10
N THR A 21 -14.47 -4.84 -13.35
CA THR A 21 -14.95 -3.50 -13.03
C THR A 21 -13.81 -2.78 -12.35
N GLU A 22 -13.13 -1.87 -13.06
CA GLU A 22 -12.15 -1.00 -12.43
C GLU A 22 -12.85 -0.28 -11.29
N ALA A 23 -12.32 -0.43 -10.08
CA ALA A 23 -12.82 0.30 -8.93
C ALA A 23 -12.77 1.79 -9.28
N LYS A 24 -13.93 2.46 -9.26
CA LYS A 24 -14.01 3.89 -9.55
C LYS A 24 -13.48 4.63 -8.33
N TYR A 25 -12.20 5.01 -8.37
CA TYR A 25 -11.59 5.82 -7.32
C TYR A 25 -12.22 7.22 -7.33
N GLU A 26 -12.84 7.61 -6.23
CA GLU A 26 -13.31 9.00 -6.04
C GLU A 26 -12.13 9.96 -5.84
N LYS A 27 -11.08 9.49 -5.14
CA LYS A 27 -9.81 10.19 -4.94
C LYS A 27 -8.66 9.23 -5.20
N LEU A 28 -7.57 9.73 -5.77
CA LEU A 28 -6.30 9.00 -5.87
C LEU A 28 -5.47 9.20 -4.60
N PHE A 29 -4.55 8.29 -4.33
CA PHE A 29 -3.64 8.40 -3.16
C PHE A 29 -2.94 9.77 -3.08
N PHE A 30 -2.54 10.31 -4.22
CA PHE A 30 -1.82 11.58 -4.31
C PHE A 30 -2.63 12.83 -3.93
N GLU A 31 -3.93 12.68 -3.72
CA GLU A 31 -4.84 13.75 -3.27
C GLU A 31 -5.05 13.74 -1.75
N LEU A 32 -4.40 12.81 -1.06
CA LEU A 32 -4.42 12.70 0.40
C LEU A 32 -3.19 13.37 1.02
N SER A 33 -3.30 13.71 2.28
CA SER A 33 -2.18 14.21 3.10
C SER A 33 -2.28 13.70 4.54
N ILE A 34 -1.19 13.80 5.28
CA ILE A 34 -1.10 13.43 6.68
C ILE A 34 0.03 14.23 7.34
N LYS A 35 0.07 14.32 8.66
CA LYS A 35 1.24 14.85 9.35
C LYS A 35 2.36 13.81 9.43
N ASN A 36 3.61 14.25 9.35
CA ASN A 36 4.78 13.44 9.65
C ASN A 36 5.09 13.46 11.16
N LEU A 37 6.14 12.74 11.60
CA LEU A 37 6.55 12.69 13.01
C LEU A 37 6.91 14.06 13.61
N ASP A 38 7.31 15.03 12.79
CA ASP A 38 7.60 16.40 13.22
C ASP A 38 6.34 17.30 13.28
N GLY A 39 5.17 16.75 13.04
CA GLY A 39 3.88 17.47 12.99
C GLY A 39 3.68 18.32 11.73
N LYS A 40 4.60 18.26 10.76
CA LYS A 40 4.51 18.95 9.47
C LYS A 40 3.62 18.17 8.51
N GLU A 41 2.90 18.89 7.65
CA GLU A 41 2.08 18.26 6.63
C GLU A 41 2.93 17.52 5.60
N LEU A 42 2.63 16.23 5.40
CA LEU A 42 3.16 15.37 4.36
C LEU A 42 2.10 15.22 3.29
N ASN A 43 2.19 16.03 2.24
CA ASN A 43 1.28 15.99 1.12
C ASN A 43 1.74 14.91 0.13
N PHE A 44 0.88 13.92 -0.15
CA PHE A 44 1.26 12.81 -1.02
C PHE A 44 1.35 13.18 -2.50
N SER A 45 0.90 14.35 -2.91
CA SER A 45 1.09 14.87 -4.27
C SER A 45 2.56 14.95 -4.68
N GLN A 46 3.50 15.12 -3.72
CA GLN A 46 4.94 15.10 -3.97
C GLN A 46 5.47 13.76 -4.48
N PHE A 47 4.69 12.69 -4.30
CA PHE A 47 5.03 11.33 -4.75
C PHE A 47 4.31 10.94 -6.05
N LYS A 48 3.63 11.87 -6.71
CA LYS A 48 2.91 11.60 -7.96
C LYS A 48 3.84 10.96 -9.00
N GLY A 49 3.35 9.89 -9.62
CA GLY A 49 4.12 9.12 -10.61
C GLY A 49 5.14 8.14 -10.00
N LYS A 50 5.21 8.02 -8.66
CA LYS A 50 6.04 7.02 -7.98
C LYS A 50 5.22 5.80 -7.56
N THR A 51 5.88 4.66 -7.49
CA THR A 51 5.38 3.45 -6.82
C THR A 51 5.60 3.59 -5.32
N ILE A 52 4.57 3.33 -4.50
CA ILE A 52 4.65 3.57 -3.05
C ILE A 52 4.29 2.30 -2.28
N LEU A 53 5.07 1.98 -1.25
CA LEU A 53 4.77 0.93 -0.29
C LEU A 53 4.40 1.55 1.06
N LEU A 54 3.10 1.51 1.41
CA LEU A 54 2.63 1.90 2.74
C LEU A 54 2.80 0.72 3.69
N VAL A 55 3.31 0.97 4.89
CA VAL A 55 3.50 -0.07 5.90
C VAL A 55 3.09 0.45 7.27
N ASN A 56 2.14 -0.22 7.95
CA ASN A 56 1.90 0.11 9.35
C ASN A 56 2.97 -0.53 10.23
N VAL A 57 3.64 0.28 11.03
CA VAL A 57 4.85 -0.09 11.75
C VAL A 57 4.69 0.01 13.27
N ALA A 58 5.57 -0.67 14.01
CA ALA A 58 5.64 -0.61 15.47
C ALA A 58 7.04 -0.95 15.99
N SER A 59 7.48 -0.25 17.03
CA SER A 59 8.83 -0.35 17.61
C SER A 59 9.03 -1.57 18.51
N LYS A 60 7.95 -2.14 19.09
CA LYS A 60 8.01 -3.26 20.06
C LYS A 60 7.31 -4.52 19.57
N CYS A 61 7.45 -4.84 18.29
CA CYS A 61 6.80 -5.97 17.61
C CYS A 61 7.81 -7.08 17.29
N GLY A 62 7.39 -8.33 17.28
CA GLY A 62 8.22 -9.43 16.78
C GLY A 62 8.64 -9.29 15.31
N PHE A 63 7.96 -8.41 14.56
CA PHE A 63 8.31 -8.09 13.17
C PHE A 63 9.13 -6.80 12.99
N THR A 64 9.55 -6.14 14.09
CA THR A 64 10.28 -4.85 14.02
C THR A 64 11.58 -4.95 13.22
N SER A 65 12.23 -6.11 13.20
CA SER A 65 13.40 -6.37 12.33
C SER A 65 13.12 -6.17 10.83
N GLN A 66 11.86 -6.11 10.39
CA GLN A 66 11.51 -5.80 9.01
C GLN A 66 11.86 -4.37 8.59
N TYR A 67 12.10 -3.45 9.54
CA TYR A 67 12.61 -2.11 9.23
C TYR A 67 13.90 -2.15 8.41
N THR A 68 14.83 -3.06 8.74
CA THR A 68 16.07 -3.25 7.95
C THR A 68 15.77 -3.57 6.48
N GLY A 69 14.80 -4.46 6.25
CA GLY A 69 14.40 -4.83 4.88
C GLY A 69 13.64 -3.71 4.16
N LEU A 70 12.86 -2.89 4.89
CA LEU A 70 12.17 -1.73 4.33
C LEU A 70 13.16 -0.65 3.91
N GLN A 71 14.17 -0.37 4.76
CA GLN A 71 15.23 0.58 4.45
C GLN A 71 16.05 0.13 3.22
N LEU A 72 16.45 -1.15 3.19
CA LEU A 72 17.17 -1.69 2.04
C LEU A 72 16.35 -1.61 0.74
N LEU A 73 15.05 -1.90 0.82
CA LEU A 73 14.14 -1.79 -0.32
C LEU A 73 14.05 -0.34 -0.82
N TYR A 74 13.91 0.61 0.11
CA TYR A 74 13.88 2.02 -0.21
C TYR A 74 15.19 2.50 -0.86
N GLU A 75 16.34 2.21 -0.29
CA GLU A 75 17.66 2.55 -0.85
C GLU A 75 17.88 1.97 -2.25
N THR A 76 17.42 0.74 -2.47
CA THR A 76 17.62 0.03 -3.75
C THR A 76 16.81 0.67 -4.90
N TYR A 77 15.61 1.20 -4.59
CA TYR A 77 14.66 1.59 -5.63
C TYR A 77 14.24 3.07 -5.61
N ARG A 78 14.63 3.88 -4.60
CA ARG A 78 14.22 5.29 -4.49
C ARG A 78 14.56 6.12 -5.73
N ASP A 79 15.75 5.92 -6.29
CA ASP A 79 16.22 6.65 -7.48
C ASP A 79 15.53 6.19 -8.78
N LYS A 80 14.81 5.06 -8.71
CA LYS A 80 13.98 4.52 -9.80
C LYS A 80 12.52 4.91 -9.69
N GLY A 81 12.16 5.75 -8.71
CA GLY A 81 10.78 6.22 -8.50
C GLY A 81 9.95 5.36 -7.54
N PHE A 82 10.58 4.78 -6.53
CA PHE A 82 9.93 4.04 -5.45
C PHE A 82 10.04 4.77 -4.11
N VAL A 83 8.99 4.67 -3.28
CA VAL A 83 8.97 5.25 -1.94
C VAL A 83 8.37 4.25 -0.94
N VAL A 84 8.97 4.15 0.24
CA VAL A 84 8.35 3.53 1.42
C VAL A 84 7.77 4.63 2.29
N ILE A 85 6.59 4.43 2.87
CA ILE A 85 6.01 5.33 3.88
C ILE A 85 5.59 4.49 5.08
N GLY A 86 6.18 4.78 6.25
CA GLY A 86 5.86 4.14 7.52
C GLY A 86 4.69 4.84 8.23
N PHE A 87 3.75 4.06 8.74
CA PHE A 87 2.58 4.53 9.49
C PHE A 87 2.59 3.91 10.89
N PRO A 88 3.18 4.57 11.91
CA PRO A 88 3.18 4.06 13.27
C PRO A 88 1.76 3.86 13.80
N SER A 89 1.49 2.71 14.43
CA SER A 89 0.18 2.42 14.99
C SER A 89 0.25 1.58 16.26
N ASN A 90 -0.44 2.05 17.31
CA ASN A 90 -0.51 1.34 18.60
C ASN A 90 -1.66 0.36 18.71
N GLN A 91 -2.42 0.11 17.62
CA GLN A 91 -3.65 -0.70 17.64
C GLN A 91 -3.42 -2.21 17.70
N PHE A 92 -2.18 -2.69 17.62
CA PHE A 92 -1.85 -4.10 17.65
C PHE A 92 -1.00 -4.43 18.88
N GLY A 93 -1.68 -4.83 19.96
CA GLY A 93 -1.05 -5.22 21.21
C GLY A 93 -0.32 -4.11 21.96
N GLY A 94 -0.61 -2.83 21.68
CA GLY A 94 0.07 -1.71 22.33
C GLY A 94 1.57 -1.62 21.99
N GLN A 95 1.96 -2.12 20.80
CA GLN A 95 3.38 -2.28 20.44
C GLN A 95 4.04 -1.03 19.86
N GLU A 96 3.32 0.11 19.81
CA GLU A 96 3.87 1.44 19.45
C GLU A 96 3.49 2.49 20.53
N PRO A 97 3.93 2.32 21.80
CA PRO A 97 3.51 3.20 22.89
C PRO A 97 4.18 4.58 22.86
N GLY A 98 5.32 4.71 22.18
CA GLY A 98 6.14 5.92 22.16
C GLY A 98 5.42 7.15 21.61
N THR A 99 5.94 8.34 21.95
CA THR A 99 5.61 9.60 21.27
C THR A 99 6.20 9.64 19.88
N ASN A 100 5.80 10.59 19.03
CA ASN A 100 6.38 10.76 17.71
C ASN A 100 7.90 10.98 17.73
N SER A 101 8.40 11.75 18.70
CA SER A 101 9.84 11.96 18.89
C SER A 101 10.57 10.66 19.23
N GLU A 102 10.03 9.87 20.17
CA GLU A 102 10.62 8.58 20.54
C GLU A 102 10.61 7.58 19.38
N ILE A 103 9.55 7.58 18.56
CA ILE A 103 9.46 6.75 17.34
C ILE A 103 10.53 7.18 16.34
N LYS A 104 10.69 8.48 16.13
CA LYS A 104 11.71 9.03 15.22
C LYS A 104 13.10 8.61 15.65
N ASP A 105 13.46 8.87 16.91
CA ASP A 105 14.75 8.52 17.49
C ASP A 105 15.01 7.01 17.40
N PHE A 106 14.00 6.19 17.66
CA PHE A 106 14.09 4.73 17.55
C PHE A 106 14.38 4.29 16.10
N CYS A 107 13.66 4.82 15.12
CA CYS A 107 13.83 4.46 13.72
C CYS A 107 15.18 4.89 13.17
N GLU A 108 15.60 6.12 13.46
CA GLU A 108 16.89 6.67 13.01
C GLU A 108 18.07 5.94 13.68
N THR A 109 18.04 5.76 15.00
CA THR A 109 19.16 5.19 15.75
C THR A 109 19.35 3.69 15.51
N ASN A 110 18.24 2.91 15.44
CA ASN A 110 18.34 1.45 15.40
C ASN A 110 18.35 0.89 13.96
N PHE A 111 17.82 1.63 12.99
CA PHE A 111 17.62 1.12 11.63
C PHE A 111 18.07 2.08 10.53
N ASN A 112 18.61 3.25 10.88
CA ASN A 112 19.01 4.31 9.93
C ASN A 112 17.88 4.65 8.94
N ILE A 113 16.62 4.69 9.40
CA ILE A 113 15.48 4.96 8.53
C ILE A 113 15.54 6.39 8.01
N ASP A 114 15.54 6.53 6.67
CA ASP A 114 15.47 7.83 5.98
C ASP A 114 14.27 7.96 5.04
N PHE A 115 13.41 6.94 4.96
CA PHE A 115 12.13 7.07 4.28
C PHE A 115 11.09 7.79 5.17
N PRO A 116 10.06 8.44 4.56
CA PRO A 116 9.03 9.15 5.30
C PRO A 116 8.28 8.29 6.32
N ILE A 117 8.12 8.82 7.54
CA ILE A 117 7.27 8.24 8.58
C ILE A 117 6.22 9.26 8.99
N THR A 118 4.97 8.83 9.10
CA THR A 118 3.84 9.68 9.47
C THR A 118 3.70 9.82 10.98
N ASP A 119 2.86 10.76 11.42
CA ASP A 119 2.32 10.79 12.77
C ASP A 119 1.72 9.41 13.14
N LYS A 120 1.73 9.09 14.43
CA LYS A 120 1.11 7.86 14.94
C LYS A 120 -0.41 7.92 14.79
N ILE A 121 -1.00 6.93 14.12
CA ILE A 121 -2.41 6.92 13.75
C ILE A 121 -3.11 5.59 14.04
N ALA A 122 -4.45 5.63 13.99
CA ALA A 122 -5.27 4.44 13.87
C ALA A 122 -5.32 3.97 12.40
N VAL A 123 -5.13 2.66 12.16
CA VAL A 123 -5.10 2.06 10.81
C VAL A 123 -6.27 1.11 10.54
N LYS A 124 -7.11 0.88 11.55
CA LYS A 124 -8.32 0.03 11.45
C LYS A 124 -9.45 0.54 12.35
N GLY A 125 -10.66 0.05 12.12
CA GLY A 125 -11.86 0.42 12.89
C GLY A 125 -12.51 1.71 12.40
N SER A 126 -13.46 2.23 13.20
CA SER A 126 -14.17 3.49 12.92
C SER A 126 -13.23 4.69 12.86
N ASP A 127 -12.20 4.67 13.71
CA ASP A 127 -11.27 5.77 13.91
C ASP A 127 -10.07 5.71 12.96
N ALA A 128 -10.05 4.73 12.04
CA ALA A 128 -8.98 4.62 11.05
C ALA A 128 -8.77 5.96 10.33
N ASN A 129 -7.50 6.31 10.11
CA ASN A 129 -7.12 7.49 9.34
C ASN A 129 -7.68 7.42 7.90
N GLU A 130 -7.88 8.57 7.27
CA GLU A 130 -8.44 8.69 5.91
C GLU A 130 -7.67 7.82 4.89
N VAL A 131 -6.35 7.72 4.98
CA VAL A 131 -5.51 6.89 4.11
C VAL A 131 -5.94 5.41 4.15
N TYR A 132 -6.16 4.86 5.34
CA TYR A 132 -6.57 3.47 5.49
C TYR A 132 -8.06 3.25 5.18
N LYS A 133 -8.92 4.23 5.44
CA LYS A 133 -10.32 4.23 4.96
C LYS A 133 -10.36 4.23 3.44
N TRP A 134 -9.56 5.09 2.81
CA TRP A 134 -9.42 5.16 1.36
C TRP A 134 -8.96 3.81 0.77
N ALA A 135 -7.90 3.22 1.32
CA ALA A 135 -7.41 1.93 0.85
C ALA A 135 -8.46 0.82 0.97
N LYS A 136 -9.17 0.75 2.11
CA LYS A 136 -10.28 -0.20 2.33
C LYS A 136 -11.41 0.00 1.32
N ASN A 137 -11.83 1.24 1.07
CA ASN A 137 -12.95 1.56 0.19
C ASN A 137 -12.65 1.19 -1.28
N ASN A 138 -11.39 1.31 -1.69
CA ASN A 138 -10.97 1.07 -3.07
C ASN A 138 -10.45 -0.36 -3.34
N PHE A 139 -9.98 -1.08 -2.31
CA PHE A 139 -9.36 -2.41 -2.48
C PHE A 139 -9.97 -3.49 -1.58
N GLY A 140 -10.92 -3.11 -0.71
CA GLY A 140 -11.63 -4.03 0.16
C GLY A 140 -10.88 -4.42 1.42
N SER A 141 -11.31 -5.51 2.07
CA SER A 141 -10.83 -5.95 3.38
C SER A 141 -9.36 -6.40 3.40
N SER A 142 -8.79 -6.75 2.26
CA SER A 142 -7.38 -7.12 2.14
C SER A 142 -6.44 -5.94 2.40
N ALA A 143 -6.90 -4.69 2.19
CA ALA A 143 -6.15 -3.48 2.52
C ALA A 143 -6.27 -3.08 4.00
N VAL A 144 -7.07 -3.78 4.80
CA VAL A 144 -7.16 -3.52 6.25
C VAL A 144 -6.09 -4.31 6.99
N PRO A 145 -5.16 -3.65 7.71
CA PRO A 145 -4.13 -4.34 8.47
C PRO A 145 -4.73 -5.28 9.52
N LYS A 146 -4.28 -6.54 9.53
CA LYS A 146 -4.64 -7.53 10.55
C LYS A 146 -3.63 -7.57 11.70
N TRP A 147 -2.41 -7.10 11.44
CA TRP A 147 -1.31 -6.98 12.40
C TRP A 147 -0.31 -5.92 11.95
N ASN A 148 0.72 -5.61 12.77
CA ASN A 148 1.82 -4.73 12.41
C ASN A 148 2.58 -5.25 11.17
N PHE A 149 3.21 -4.36 10.43
CA PHE A 149 3.97 -4.64 9.20
C PHE A 149 3.13 -5.24 8.07
N HIS A 150 1.82 -4.92 8.01
CA HIS A 150 1.03 -5.12 6.80
C HIS A 150 1.43 -4.06 5.75
N LYS A 151 1.47 -4.46 4.49
CA LYS A 151 1.92 -3.60 3.39
C LYS A 151 0.79 -3.41 2.39
N ILE A 152 0.69 -2.19 1.86
CA ILE A 152 -0.22 -1.81 0.78
C ILE A 152 0.65 -1.20 -0.32
N LEU A 153 0.63 -1.78 -1.50
CA LEU A 153 1.39 -1.31 -2.66
C LEU A 153 0.50 -0.42 -3.53
N ILE A 154 0.97 0.81 -3.80
CA ILE A 154 0.29 1.83 -4.60
C ILE A 154 1.06 1.97 -5.92
N ASN A 155 0.35 1.96 -7.04
CA ASN A 155 0.95 2.13 -8.36
C ASN A 155 1.17 3.62 -8.71
N ARG A 156 1.82 3.87 -9.84
CA ARG A 156 2.17 5.21 -10.33
C ARG A 156 0.95 6.10 -10.60
N ASP A 157 -0.23 5.51 -10.79
CA ASP A 157 -1.49 6.24 -10.97
C ASP A 157 -2.17 6.58 -9.64
N GLY A 158 -1.60 6.20 -8.49
CA GLY A 158 -2.15 6.44 -7.16
C GLY A 158 -3.28 5.49 -6.79
N LYS A 159 -3.34 4.30 -7.39
CA LYS A 159 -4.32 3.25 -7.07
C LYS A 159 -3.64 2.12 -6.29
N VAL A 160 -4.39 1.42 -5.43
CA VAL A 160 -3.88 0.22 -4.75
C VAL A 160 -3.67 -0.89 -5.79
N GLU A 161 -2.48 -1.44 -5.82
CA GLU A 161 -2.08 -2.52 -6.74
C GLU A 161 -2.12 -3.89 -6.08
N ASP A 162 -1.59 -4.01 -4.85
CA ASP A 162 -1.55 -5.28 -4.10
C ASP A 162 -1.41 -5.03 -2.60
N THR A 163 -1.63 -6.07 -1.80
CA THR A 163 -1.45 -6.04 -0.34
C THR A 163 -0.70 -7.27 0.15
N TYR A 164 0.11 -7.11 1.20
CA TYR A 164 0.91 -8.19 1.76
C TYR A 164 0.78 -8.20 3.28
N GLY A 165 0.45 -9.35 3.85
CA GLY A 165 0.39 -9.54 5.30
C GLY A 165 1.76 -9.43 5.98
N SER A 166 1.75 -9.37 7.31
CA SER A 166 2.93 -9.16 8.17
C SER A 166 4.06 -10.17 7.94
N PHE A 167 3.74 -11.42 7.63
CA PHE A 167 4.73 -12.49 7.40
C PHE A 167 5.50 -12.36 6.08
N VAL A 168 5.00 -11.57 5.12
CA VAL A 168 5.70 -11.35 3.85
C VAL A 168 6.81 -10.32 4.08
N LYS A 169 8.06 -10.76 4.05
CA LYS A 169 9.24 -9.90 4.26
C LYS A 169 9.36 -8.86 3.14
N PRO A 170 9.83 -7.63 3.44
CA PRO A 170 9.98 -6.56 2.43
C PRO A 170 10.82 -6.98 1.21
N MET A 171 11.96 -7.66 1.44
CA MET A 171 12.86 -8.15 0.40
C MET A 171 12.48 -9.52 -0.16
N SER A 172 11.22 -9.98 0.03
CA SER A 172 10.76 -11.23 -0.57
C SER A 172 10.68 -11.10 -2.10
N LYS A 173 10.97 -12.21 -2.80
CA LYS A 173 10.84 -12.27 -4.28
C LYS A 173 9.48 -11.78 -4.75
N LYS A 174 8.41 -12.02 -3.97
CA LYS A 174 7.04 -11.60 -4.31
C LYS A 174 6.91 -10.07 -4.37
N ILE A 175 7.43 -9.35 -3.37
CA ILE A 175 7.36 -7.88 -3.34
C ILE A 175 8.34 -7.27 -4.35
N VAL A 176 9.59 -7.73 -4.34
CA VAL A 176 10.65 -7.21 -5.22
C VAL A 176 10.24 -7.32 -6.69
N LYS A 177 9.84 -8.50 -7.14
CA LYS A 177 9.39 -8.71 -8.53
C LYS A 177 8.24 -7.77 -8.90
N LYS A 178 7.24 -7.62 -8.02
CA LYS A 178 6.09 -6.75 -8.28
C LYS A 178 6.49 -5.27 -8.39
N ILE A 179 7.41 -4.81 -7.53
CA ILE A 179 7.96 -3.46 -7.61
C ILE A 179 8.72 -3.25 -8.93
N GLU A 180 9.59 -4.19 -9.31
CA GLU A 180 10.36 -4.11 -10.55
C GLU A 180 9.46 -4.06 -11.79
N GLU A 181 8.38 -4.86 -11.82
CA GLU A 181 7.37 -4.82 -12.88
C GLU A 181 6.69 -3.45 -13.01
N MET A 182 6.53 -2.72 -11.90
CA MET A 182 5.88 -1.41 -11.88
C MET A 182 6.85 -0.25 -12.16
N LEU A 183 8.15 -0.47 -12.03
CA LEU A 183 9.18 0.53 -12.26
C LEU A 183 9.69 0.52 -13.72
N ASN A 184 9.48 -0.57 -14.44
CA ASN A 184 9.78 -0.68 -15.87
C ASN A 184 8.61 -0.15 -16.71
#